data_ab2a42c42dec4172ad96d5b6ddc7ac79
#
_entry.id   ab2a42c42dec4172ad96d5b6ddc7ac79
#
_cell.length_a   1.000
_cell.length_b   1.000
_cell.length_c   1.000
_cell.angle_alpha   90.00
_cell.angle_beta   90.00
_cell.angle_gamma   90.00
#
_symmetry.space_group_name_H-M   'P 1'
#
loop_
_entity.id
_entity.type
_entity.pdbx_description
1 polymer ?
#
loop_
_entity_poly.entity_id
_entity_poly.type
_entity_poly.pdbx_seq_one_letter_code
_entity_poly.pdbx_strand_id
1 'polypeptide(L)'
;CIRDRPESFRLEERESGRAGFLGTYGGMFFIGIFLSLIFVVATVLIIYYKQISEGYDDKDRFQIMQKVGMDRREIRKAINSQVLIVFFLPLVTAGIHVAFAFPIMERLMLMLGLNNRSLYLILTGACFLMFAVFYGVIYKLTARVYYKIVS
;
A
#
# COMPACT_ATOMS: atom_id res chain seq x y z
N CYS A 1 -3.00 -13.73 52.42
CA CYS A 1 -3.87 -14.85 51.96
C CYS A 1 -3.99 -14.98 50.44
N ILE A 2 -2.93 -14.65 49.69
CA ILE A 2 -2.90 -14.82 48.20
C ILE A 2 -2.01 -16.02 47.76
N ARG A 3 -1.44 -16.73 48.78
CA ARG A 3 -0.41 -17.74 48.53
C ARG A 3 -0.91 -19.16 48.27
N ASP A 4 -2.19 -19.44 48.45
CA ASP A 4 -2.79 -20.80 48.42
C ASP A 4 -3.88 -20.96 47.32
N ARG A 5 -3.78 -20.25 46.19
CA ARG A 5 -4.62 -20.62 45.06
C ARG A 5 -3.99 -21.83 44.34
N PRO A 6 -4.78 -22.90 44.11
CA PRO A 6 -4.29 -24.10 43.42
C PRO A 6 -3.73 -23.72 42.04
N GLU A 7 -2.62 -24.36 41.66
CA GLU A 7 -1.94 -24.09 40.39
C GLU A 7 -2.86 -24.17 39.17
N SER A 8 -3.88 -25.02 39.20
CA SER A 8 -4.90 -25.14 38.19
C SER A 8 -5.67 -23.82 37.95
N PHE A 9 -5.99 -23.07 39.00
CA PHE A 9 -6.69 -21.79 38.88
C PHE A 9 -5.82 -20.70 38.26
N ARG A 10 -4.51 -20.75 38.50
CA ARG A 10 -3.54 -19.82 37.88
C ARG A 10 -3.30 -20.15 36.40
N LEU A 11 -3.39 -21.40 36.04
CA LEU A 11 -3.28 -21.83 34.65
C LEU A 11 -4.54 -21.43 33.86
N GLU A 12 -5.71 -21.60 34.41
CA GLU A 12 -6.99 -21.17 33.82
C GLU A 12 -7.08 -19.64 33.62
N GLU A 13 -6.63 -18.86 34.62
CA GLU A 13 -6.55 -17.40 34.49
C GLU A 13 -5.55 -16.95 33.39
N ARG A 14 -4.44 -17.65 33.26
CA ARG A 14 -3.46 -17.37 32.22
C ARG A 14 -3.96 -17.75 30.83
N GLU A 15 -4.63 -18.88 30.70
CA GLU A 15 -5.19 -19.35 29.44
C GLU A 15 -6.37 -18.48 28.99
N SER A 16 -7.28 -18.10 29.89
CA SER A 16 -8.40 -17.21 29.58
C SER A 16 -7.92 -15.79 29.24
N GLY A 17 -6.92 -15.28 29.96
CA GLY A 17 -6.30 -13.98 29.64
C GLY A 17 -5.59 -13.99 28.26
N ARG A 18 -4.89 -15.08 27.95
CA ARG A 18 -4.21 -15.25 26.68
C ARG A 18 -5.19 -15.43 25.50
N ALA A 19 -6.27 -16.19 25.71
CA ALA A 19 -7.31 -16.36 24.73
C ALA A 19 -8.07 -15.05 24.43
N GLY A 20 -8.40 -14.28 25.49
CA GLY A 20 -9.01 -12.96 25.35
C GLY A 20 -8.09 -11.95 24.61
N PHE A 21 -6.80 -11.95 24.97
CA PHE A 21 -5.81 -11.12 24.30
C PHE A 21 -5.67 -11.47 22.82
N LEU A 22 -5.50 -12.76 22.49
CA LEU A 22 -5.40 -13.23 21.11
C LEU A 22 -6.69 -12.96 20.32
N GLY A 23 -7.87 -13.10 20.95
CA GLY A 23 -9.15 -12.80 20.30
C GLY A 23 -9.28 -11.32 19.92
N THR A 24 -8.94 -10.42 20.84
CA THR A 24 -9.02 -8.97 20.60
C THR A 24 -8.03 -8.50 19.57
N TYR A 25 -6.74 -8.85 19.73
CA TYR A 25 -5.70 -8.43 18.79
C TYR A 25 -5.81 -9.13 17.44
N GLY A 26 -6.19 -10.41 17.42
CA GLY A 26 -6.45 -11.15 16.19
C GLY A 26 -7.63 -10.58 15.42
N GLY A 27 -8.70 -10.17 16.10
CA GLY A 27 -9.84 -9.49 15.50
C GLY A 27 -9.47 -8.13 14.89
N MET A 28 -8.71 -7.31 15.61
CA MET A 28 -8.22 -6.03 15.10
C MET A 28 -7.30 -6.22 13.88
N PHE A 29 -6.42 -7.23 13.94
CA PHE A 29 -5.52 -7.55 12.83
C PHE A 29 -6.29 -8.01 11.59
N PHE A 30 -7.30 -8.85 11.78
CA PHE A 30 -8.18 -9.30 10.69
C PHE A 30 -8.91 -8.12 10.02
N ILE A 31 -9.51 -7.23 10.81
CA ILE A 31 -10.18 -6.02 10.30
C ILE A 31 -9.18 -5.14 9.55
N GLY A 32 -7.97 -4.97 10.09
CA GLY A 32 -6.90 -4.19 9.47
C GLY A 32 -6.50 -4.73 8.10
N ILE A 33 -6.30 -6.04 7.97
CA ILE A 33 -5.98 -6.69 6.69
C ILE A 33 -7.14 -6.53 5.71
N PHE A 34 -8.37 -6.81 6.15
CA PHE A 34 -9.55 -6.73 5.30
C PHE A 34 -9.77 -5.31 4.75
N LEU A 35 -9.67 -4.32 5.63
CA LEU A 35 -9.78 -2.90 5.25
C LEU A 35 -8.67 -2.48 4.29
N SER A 36 -7.43 -2.89 4.57
CA SER A 36 -6.28 -2.65 3.70
C SER A 36 -6.48 -3.22 2.30
N LEU A 37 -7.03 -4.43 2.20
CA LEU A 37 -7.31 -5.09 0.92
C LEU A 37 -8.38 -4.31 0.12
N ILE A 38 -9.44 -3.84 0.78
CA ILE A 38 -10.47 -3.01 0.14
C ILE A 38 -9.86 -1.72 -0.39
N PHE A 39 -9.03 -1.03 0.40
CA PHE A 39 -8.39 0.21 -0.03
C PHE A 39 -7.42 0.00 -1.19
N VAL A 40 -6.66 -1.11 -1.20
CA VAL A 40 -5.77 -1.44 -2.31
C VAL A 40 -6.57 -1.65 -3.60
N VAL A 41 -7.64 -2.45 -3.55
CA VAL A 41 -8.50 -2.69 -4.72
C VAL A 41 -9.14 -1.38 -5.22
N ALA A 42 -9.67 -0.57 -4.32
CA ALA A 42 -10.25 0.73 -4.68
C ALA A 42 -9.23 1.65 -5.35
N THR A 43 -8.02 1.73 -4.79
CA THR A 43 -6.93 2.55 -5.36
C THR A 43 -6.55 2.07 -6.77
N VAL A 44 -6.43 0.77 -6.97
CA VAL A 44 -6.14 0.18 -8.30
C VAL A 44 -7.22 0.55 -9.31
N LEU A 45 -8.48 0.41 -8.94
CA LEU A 45 -9.60 0.75 -9.83
C LEU A 45 -9.62 2.24 -10.18
N ILE A 46 -9.42 3.12 -9.20
CA ILE A 46 -9.38 4.58 -9.44
C ILE A 46 -8.26 4.92 -10.41
N ILE A 47 -7.05 4.43 -10.17
CA ILE A 47 -5.90 4.70 -11.05
C ILE A 47 -6.14 4.13 -12.45
N TYR A 48 -6.66 2.90 -12.54
CA TYR A 48 -6.93 2.24 -13.81
C TYR A 48 -7.95 3.03 -14.65
N TYR A 49 -9.10 3.39 -14.07
CA TYR A 49 -10.11 4.15 -14.78
C TYR A 49 -9.65 5.56 -15.15
N LYS A 50 -8.93 6.23 -14.24
CA LYS A 50 -8.35 7.54 -14.52
C LYS A 50 -7.41 7.46 -15.72
N GLN A 51 -6.53 6.46 -15.76
CA GLN A 51 -5.56 6.31 -16.84
C GLN A 51 -6.21 5.99 -18.19
N ILE A 52 -7.30 5.20 -18.19
CA ILE A 52 -8.06 4.93 -19.40
C ILE A 52 -8.72 6.21 -19.91
N SER A 53 -9.38 6.98 -19.03
CA SER A 53 -10.03 8.24 -19.40
C SER A 53 -9.02 9.24 -19.99
N GLU A 54 -7.88 9.43 -19.33
CA GLU A 54 -6.79 10.28 -19.84
C GLU A 54 -6.25 9.77 -21.17
N GLY A 55 -6.16 8.44 -21.37
CA GLY A 55 -5.71 7.85 -22.63
C GLY A 55 -6.64 8.18 -23.81
N TYR A 56 -7.95 8.21 -23.59
CA TYR A 56 -8.89 8.63 -24.63
C TYR A 56 -8.81 10.13 -24.93
N ASP A 57 -8.71 10.96 -23.90
CA ASP A 57 -8.59 12.41 -24.06
C ASP A 57 -7.27 12.81 -24.75
N ASP A 58 -6.20 12.10 -24.47
CA ASP A 58 -4.88 12.34 -25.06
C ASP A 58 -4.76 11.80 -26.51
N LYS A 59 -5.60 10.85 -26.91
CA LYS A 59 -5.55 10.25 -28.24
C LYS A 59 -5.65 11.29 -29.35
N ASP A 60 -6.61 12.21 -29.23
CA ASP A 60 -6.83 13.26 -30.22
C ASP A 60 -5.66 14.25 -30.26
N ARG A 61 -5.08 14.57 -29.10
CA ARG A 61 -3.90 15.43 -29.00
C ARG A 61 -2.67 14.78 -29.66
N PHE A 62 -2.47 13.48 -29.48
CA PHE A 62 -1.35 12.75 -30.09
C PHE A 62 -1.51 12.61 -31.61
N GLN A 63 -2.75 12.46 -32.11
CA GLN A 63 -3.00 12.49 -33.55
C GLN A 63 -2.65 13.84 -34.18
N ILE A 64 -2.94 14.94 -33.49
CA ILE A 64 -2.56 16.29 -33.93
C ILE A 64 -1.03 16.44 -33.96
N MET A 65 -0.34 15.99 -32.92
CA MET A 65 1.13 16.02 -32.84
C MET A 65 1.81 15.20 -33.94
N GLN A 66 1.23 14.06 -34.30
CA GLN A 66 1.72 13.28 -35.46
C GLN A 66 1.56 14.02 -36.78
N LYS A 67 0.45 14.76 -36.98
CA LYS A 67 0.24 15.56 -38.19
C LYS A 67 1.20 16.74 -38.32
N VAL A 68 1.72 17.23 -37.20
CA VAL A 68 2.71 18.34 -37.15
C VAL A 68 4.15 17.81 -37.31
N GLY A 69 4.35 16.48 -37.46
CA GLY A 69 5.64 15.89 -37.77
C GLY A 69 6.41 15.32 -36.58
N MET A 70 5.76 15.14 -35.42
CA MET A 70 6.40 14.54 -34.26
C MET A 70 6.55 13.02 -34.45
N ASP A 71 7.74 12.49 -34.18
CA ASP A 71 8.02 11.05 -34.35
C ASP A 71 7.28 10.22 -33.27
N ARG A 72 6.80 9.04 -33.65
CA ARG A 72 6.15 8.08 -32.74
C ARG A 72 6.98 7.75 -31.52
N ARG A 73 8.31 7.82 -31.63
CA ARG A 73 9.24 7.56 -30.54
C ARG A 73 9.21 8.67 -29.48
N GLU A 74 9.11 9.91 -29.91
CA GLU A 74 9.01 11.10 -29.05
C GLU A 74 7.68 11.13 -28.31
N ILE A 75 6.59 10.84 -29.00
CA ILE A 75 5.25 10.72 -28.41
C ILE A 75 5.25 9.65 -27.32
N ARG A 76 5.81 8.46 -27.61
CA ARG A 76 5.87 7.38 -26.63
C ARG A 76 6.73 7.74 -25.41
N LYS A 77 7.79 8.53 -25.58
CA LYS A 77 8.62 9.00 -24.47
C LYS A 77 7.87 10.02 -23.59
N ALA A 78 7.11 10.92 -24.20
CA ALA A 78 6.28 11.90 -23.47
C ALA A 78 5.20 11.18 -22.64
N ILE A 79 4.47 10.24 -23.24
CA ILE A 79 3.48 9.40 -22.56
C ILE A 79 4.07 8.66 -21.37
N ASN A 80 5.22 7.98 -21.57
CA ASN A 80 5.88 7.26 -20.49
C ASN A 80 6.22 8.15 -19.31
N SER A 81 6.71 9.36 -19.57
CA SER A 81 7.08 10.29 -18.52
C SER A 81 5.83 10.73 -17.71
N GLN A 82 4.75 11.04 -18.40
CA GLN A 82 3.50 11.47 -17.76
C GLN A 82 2.88 10.36 -16.91
N VAL A 83 2.72 9.17 -17.47
CA VAL A 83 2.18 8.00 -16.77
C VAL A 83 3.05 7.63 -15.57
N LEU A 84 4.37 7.71 -15.71
CA LEU A 84 5.30 7.41 -14.63
C LEU A 84 5.14 8.39 -13.46
N ILE A 85 5.04 9.69 -13.72
CA ILE A 85 4.84 10.71 -12.69
C ILE A 85 3.54 10.48 -11.94
N VAL A 86 2.42 10.27 -12.65
CA VAL A 86 1.10 10.05 -12.04
C VAL A 86 1.09 8.81 -11.14
N PHE A 87 1.81 7.75 -11.53
CA PHE A 87 1.91 6.53 -10.73
C PHE A 87 2.87 6.64 -9.55
N PHE A 88 4.02 7.26 -9.72
CA PHE A 88 5.02 7.32 -8.65
C PHE A 88 4.74 8.40 -7.60
N LEU A 89 4.01 9.46 -7.95
CA LEU A 89 3.66 10.53 -7.01
C LEU A 89 2.93 10.00 -5.76
N PRO A 90 1.86 9.19 -5.87
CA PRO A 90 1.19 8.64 -4.69
C PRO A 90 2.09 7.72 -3.86
N LEU A 91 2.97 6.96 -4.50
CA LEU A 91 3.91 6.06 -3.81
C LEU A 91 4.93 6.86 -2.99
N VAL A 92 5.50 7.91 -3.55
CA VAL A 92 6.42 8.82 -2.85
C VAL A 92 5.71 9.49 -1.68
N THR A 93 4.50 10.01 -1.90
CA THR A 93 3.69 10.64 -0.85
C THR A 93 3.38 9.65 0.28
N ALA A 94 3.02 8.40 -0.04
CA ALA A 94 2.81 7.35 0.94
C ALA A 94 4.09 7.05 1.74
N GLY A 95 5.25 7.00 1.09
CA GLY A 95 6.55 6.83 1.75
C GLY A 95 6.85 7.94 2.75
N ILE A 96 6.59 9.19 2.37
CA ILE A 96 6.75 10.35 3.25
C ILE A 96 5.81 10.24 4.45
N HIS A 97 4.53 9.91 4.25
CA HIS A 97 3.57 9.73 5.34
C HIS A 97 3.99 8.61 6.31
N VAL A 98 4.45 7.46 5.79
CA VAL A 98 4.96 6.36 6.62
C VAL A 98 6.18 6.81 7.43
N ALA A 99 7.11 7.57 6.84
CA ALA A 99 8.28 8.08 7.53
C ALA A 99 7.91 9.02 8.68
N PHE A 100 6.93 9.91 8.50
CA PHE A 100 6.42 10.78 9.55
C PHE A 100 5.60 10.04 10.61
N ALA A 101 4.84 9.04 10.23
CA ALA A 101 4.04 8.23 11.15
C ALA A 101 4.90 7.27 12.00
N PHE A 102 6.06 6.87 11.50
CA PHE A 102 6.93 5.87 12.14
C PHE A 102 7.25 6.17 13.62
N PRO A 103 7.68 7.40 14.02
CA PRO A 103 7.98 7.70 15.43
C PRO A 103 6.76 7.60 16.33
N ILE A 104 5.58 7.94 15.83
CA ILE A 104 4.32 7.88 16.59
C ILE A 104 3.94 6.42 16.82
N MET A 105 3.99 5.60 15.79
CA MET A 105 3.72 4.17 15.85
C MET A 105 4.72 3.43 16.75
N GLU A 106 6.00 3.81 16.72
CA GLU A 106 7.02 3.26 17.61
C GLU A 106 6.65 3.50 19.08
N ARG A 107 6.24 4.71 19.44
CA ARG A 107 5.81 5.04 20.82
C ARG A 107 4.59 4.24 21.25
N LEU A 108 3.62 4.03 20.35
CA LEU A 108 2.46 3.19 20.64
C LEU A 108 2.86 1.73 20.86
N MET A 109 3.79 1.20 20.07
CA MET A 109 4.32 -0.17 20.26
C MET A 109 5.05 -0.35 21.59
N LEU A 110 5.82 0.67 22.02
CA LEU A 110 6.47 0.68 23.32
C LEU A 110 5.46 0.64 24.46
N MET A 111 4.33 1.37 24.38
CA MET A 111 3.25 1.32 25.35
C MET A 111 2.59 -0.06 25.46
N LEU A 112 2.57 -0.81 24.35
CA LEU A 112 2.08 -2.20 24.31
C LEU A 112 3.13 -3.24 24.77
N GLY A 113 4.31 -2.81 25.23
CA GLY A 113 5.37 -3.68 25.71
C GLY A 113 6.21 -4.32 24.61
N LEU A 114 6.04 -3.89 23.36
CA LEU A 114 6.81 -4.37 22.21
C LEU A 114 8.08 -3.52 22.05
N ASN A 115 9.18 -3.99 22.63
CA ASN A 115 10.42 -3.22 22.79
C ASN A 115 11.45 -3.45 21.67
N ASN A 116 11.05 -4.11 20.56
CA ASN A 116 11.99 -4.48 19.49
C ASN A 116 11.86 -3.53 18.29
N ARG A 117 12.51 -2.35 18.40
CA ARG A 117 12.58 -1.33 17.36
C ARG A 117 13.08 -1.85 16.02
N SER A 118 14.11 -2.69 16.04
CA SER A 118 14.70 -3.24 14.82
C SER A 118 13.71 -4.13 14.05
N LEU A 119 12.97 -4.96 14.76
CA LEU A 119 11.92 -5.80 14.15
C LEU A 119 10.82 -4.95 13.52
N TYR A 120 10.38 -3.91 14.21
CA TYR A 120 9.33 -3.00 13.71
C TYR A 120 9.80 -2.28 12.44
N LEU A 121 11.04 -1.79 12.40
CA LEU A 121 11.61 -1.12 11.24
C LEU A 121 11.71 -2.06 10.03
N ILE A 122 12.19 -3.30 10.24
CA ILE A 122 12.30 -4.31 9.19
C ILE A 122 10.91 -4.68 8.64
N LEU A 123 9.93 -4.90 9.50
CA LEU A 123 8.57 -5.23 9.08
C LEU A 123 7.92 -4.09 8.28
N THR A 124 8.05 -2.85 8.76
CA THR A 124 7.52 -1.67 8.04
C THR A 124 8.18 -1.52 6.67
N GLY A 125 9.50 -1.67 6.60
CA GLY A 125 10.25 -1.62 5.34
C GLY A 125 9.87 -2.75 4.39
N ALA A 126 9.71 -3.97 4.88
CA ALA A 126 9.28 -5.12 4.08
C ALA A 126 7.85 -4.94 3.54
N CYS A 127 6.91 -4.47 4.36
CA CYS A 127 5.55 -4.16 3.91
C CYS A 127 5.53 -3.07 2.84
N PHE A 128 6.30 -2.00 3.03
CA PHE A 128 6.39 -0.92 2.05
C PHE A 128 6.99 -1.41 0.73
N LEU A 129 8.02 -2.23 0.78
CA LEU A 129 8.67 -2.81 -0.40
C LEU A 129 7.72 -3.76 -1.15
N MET A 130 6.99 -4.61 -0.43
CA MET A 130 5.97 -5.49 -1.02
C MET A 130 4.89 -4.67 -1.73
N PHE A 131 4.41 -3.60 -1.10
CA PHE A 131 3.43 -2.68 -1.68
C PHE A 131 3.99 -1.98 -2.93
N ALA A 132 5.24 -1.52 -2.91
CA ALA A 132 5.89 -0.87 -4.04
C ALA A 132 6.04 -1.83 -5.25
N VAL A 133 6.40 -3.09 -5.01
CA VAL A 133 6.46 -4.13 -6.07
C VAL A 133 5.09 -4.38 -6.67
N PHE A 134 4.07 -4.57 -5.84
CA PHE A 134 2.69 -4.74 -6.29
C PHE A 134 2.21 -3.55 -7.14
N TYR A 135 2.50 -2.34 -6.68
CA TYR A 135 2.18 -1.11 -7.39
C TYR A 135 2.91 -1.00 -8.73
N GLY A 136 4.17 -1.43 -8.80
CA GLY A 136 4.95 -1.50 -10.05
C GLY A 136 4.38 -2.49 -11.07
N VAL A 137 3.80 -3.61 -10.60
CA VAL A 137 3.10 -4.57 -11.49
C VAL A 137 1.84 -3.93 -12.09
N ILE A 138 1.04 -3.25 -11.27
CA ILE A 138 -0.16 -2.53 -11.73
C ILE A 138 0.22 -1.45 -12.74
N TYR A 139 1.29 -0.69 -12.48
CA TYR A 139 1.82 0.29 -13.42
C TYR A 139 2.09 -0.34 -14.80
N LYS A 140 2.81 -1.46 -14.85
CA LYS A 140 3.11 -2.15 -16.11
C LYS A 140 1.86 -2.60 -16.87
N LEU A 141 0.86 -3.12 -16.14
CA LEU A 141 -0.41 -3.55 -16.73
C LEU A 141 -1.19 -2.36 -17.30
N THR A 142 -1.32 -1.30 -16.51
CA THR A 142 -2.06 -0.10 -16.91
C THR A 142 -1.38 0.65 -18.05
N ALA A 143 -0.06 0.78 -18.02
CA ALA A 143 0.71 1.38 -19.09
C ALA A 143 0.54 0.64 -20.44
N ARG A 144 0.42 -0.70 -20.42
CA ARG A 144 0.13 -1.47 -21.64
C ARG A 144 -1.24 -1.13 -22.23
N VAL A 145 -2.25 -0.99 -21.38
CA VAL A 145 -3.62 -0.63 -21.83
C VAL A 145 -3.62 0.78 -22.40
N TYR A 146 -2.99 1.72 -21.72
CA TYR A 146 -2.86 3.10 -22.17
C TYR A 146 -2.19 3.19 -23.56
N TYR A 147 -1.06 2.49 -23.76
CA TYR A 147 -0.40 2.43 -25.07
C TYR A 147 -1.29 1.88 -26.18
N LYS A 148 -2.11 0.88 -25.88
CA LYS A 148 -3.02 0.30 -26.87
C LYS A 148 -4.14 1.26 -27.28
N ILE A 149 -4.53 2.20 -26.40
CA ILE A 149 -5.56 3.21 -26.69
C ILE A 149 -4.99 4.33 -27.57
N VAL A 150 -3.77 4.77 -27.27
CA VAL A 150 -3.15 5.96 -27.89
C VAL A 150 -2.41 5.62 -29.19
N SER A 151 -1.93 4.39 -29.39
CA SER A 151 -1.24 3.98 -30.63
C SER A 151 -2.20 3.53 -31.70
#